data_bb7fbee9bb0350781edc3d62476e9987
#
_entry.id   bb7fbee9bb0350781edc3d62476e9987
#
_cell.length_a   1.000
_cell.length_b   1.000
_cell.length_c   1.000
_cell.angle_alpha   90.00
_cell.angle_beta   90.00
_cell.angle_gamma   90.00
#
_symmetry.space_group_name_H-M   'P 1'
#
loop_
_entity.id
_entity.type
_entity.pdbx_description
1 polymer ?
#
loop_
_entity_poly.entity_id
_entity_poly.type
_entity_poly.pdbx_seq_one_letter_code
_entity_poly.pdbx_strand_id
1 'polypeptide(L)'
;NDYGSGNPKRLEIWELSSRNFNVTSATGEIIDGNAIVKVDYKLPAGNQFLVTYKIYPDGIMNVATHFTPAHLDGVKIGISEATATATFSPGRANVSERDKMVVPRIGVRFRLPATMDQLEYFGRGPLENYWDRKAGYMIGQYKSTAEEQYFPYVRPQENGHHCDTRWISSVSYT
;
A
#
# COMPACT_ATOMS: atom_id res chain seq x y z
N ASN A 1 10.98 -3.66 -15.38
CA ASN A 1 11.31 -3.04 -16.64
C ASN A 1 10.09 -2.54 -17.43
N ASP A 2 9.25 -1.80 -16.77
CA ASP A 2 7.91 -1.44 -17.24
C ASP A 2 7.90 -0.40 -18.37
N TYR A 3 9.00 0.32 -18.55
CA TYR A 3 9.15 1.28 -19.66
C TYR A 3 9.02 0.62 -21.04
N GLY A 4 9.66 -0.53 -21.22
CA GLY A 4 9.62 -1.27 -22.48
C GLY A 4 8.24 -1.87 -22.81
N SER A 5 7.42 -2.12 -21.80
CA SER A 5 6.06 -2.65 -21.95
C SER A 5 4.98 -1.57 -22.13
N GLY A 6 5.36 -0.28 -22.02
CA GLY A 6 4.43 0.84 -22.08
C GLY A 6 3.56 1.03 -20.82
N ASN A 7 3.85 0.30 -19.74
CA ASN A 7 3.10 0.39 -18.47
C ASN A 7 3.06 1.80 -17.89
N PRO A 8 4.13 2.62 -17.88
CA PRO A 8 4.07 3.96 -17.34
C PRO A 8 3.00 4.82 -18.00
N LYS A 9 2.91 4.77 -19.33
CA LYS A 9 1.87 5.52 -20.08
C LYS A 9 0.47 4.96 -19.81
N ARG A 10 0.33 3.65 -19.79
CA ARG A 10 -0.94 2.96 -19.54
C ARG A 10 -1.51 3.20 -18.16
N LEU A 11 -0.63 3.27 -17.14
CA LEU A 11 -0.97 3.41 -15.73
C LEU A 11 -0.74 4.83 -15.19
N GLU A 12 -0.50 5.82 -16.06
CA GLU A 12 -0.23 7.21 -15.70
C GLU A 12 -1.29 7.82 -14.78
N ILE A 13 -2.55 7.43 -14.96
CA ILE A 13 -3.65 7.87 -14.12
C ILE A 13 -3.42 7.55 -12.64
N TRP A 14 -2.77 6.44 -12.32
CA TRP A 14 -2.47 6.04 -10.95
C TRP A 14 -1.28 6.78 -10.36
N GLU A 15 -0.29 7.14 -11.18
CA GLU A 15 0.78 8.03 -10.78
C GLU A 15 0.23 9.42 -10.45
N LEU A 16 -0.63 9.95 -11.31
CA LEU A 16 -1.31 11.23 -11.10
C LEU A 16 -2.23 11.17 -9.87
N SER A 17 -2.89 10.05 -9.61
CA SER A 17 -3.75 9.87 -8.44
C SER A 17 -3.00 10.02 -7.13
N SER A 18 -1.74 9.61 -7.06
CA SER A 18 -0.90 9.75 -5.87
C SER A 18 -0.44 11.18 -5.59
N ARG A 19 -0.54 12.07 -6.58
CA ARG A 19 -0.08 13.47 -6.51
C ARG A 19 -1.23 14.48 -6.53
N ASN A 20 -2.32 14.14 -7.21
CA ASN A 20 -3.45 15.01 -7.49
C ASN A 20 -4.74 14.47 -6.84
N PHE A 21 -4.74 14.40 -5.53
CA PHE A 21 -5.95 14.08 -4.76
C PHE A 21 -6.53 15.33 -4.11
N ASN A 22 -7.84 15.36 -3.97
CA ASN A 22 -8.55 16.44 -3.27
C ASN A 22 -9.21 15.88 -2.02
N VAL A 23 -9.01 16.51 -0.88
CA VAL A 23 -9.78 16.24 0.34
C VAL A 23 -11.18 16.82 0.14
N THR A 24 -12.20 15.98 0.14
CA THR A 24 -13.59 16.39 0.01
C THR A 24 -14.29 16.55 1.35
N SER A 25 -13.84 15.81 2.35
CA SER A 25 -14.34 15.89 3.71
C SER A 25 -13.24 15.49 4.70
N ALA A 26 -13.20 16.15 5.84
CA ALA A 26 -12.41 15.74 6.99
C ALA A 26 -13.23 15.99 8.25
N THR A 27 -13.49 14.95 9.02
CA THR A 27 -14.27 15.01 10.27
C THR A 27 -13.50 14.39 11.41
N GLY A 28 -13.70 14.90 12.62
CA GLY A 28 -13.11 14.38 13.83
C GLY A 28 -14.15 14.31 14.94
N GLU A 29 -14.16 13.23 15.69
CA GLU A 29 -15.08 13.04 16.84
C GLU A 29 -14.38 12.23 17.93
N ILE A 30 -14.87 12.34 19.15
CA ILE A 30 -14.45 11.48 20.27
C ILE A 30 -15.57 10.49 20.55
N ILE A 31 -15.27 9.21 20.45
CA ILE A 31 -16.21 8.12 20.74
C ILE A 31 -15.54 7.19 21.75
N ASP A 32 -16.19 6.98 22.88
CA ASP A 32 -15.69 6.09 23.96
C ASP A 32 -14.23 6.37 24.35
N GLY A 33 -13.88 7.67 24.42
CA GLY A 33 -12.53 8.11 24.76
C GLY A 33 -11.48 7.99 23.64
N ASN A 34 -11.87 7.50 22.45
CA ASN A 34 -10.97 7.38 21.30
C ASN A 34 -11.23 8.53 20.33
N ALA A 35 -10.17 9.09 19.74
CA ALA A 35 -10.31 10.05 18.65
C ALA A 35 -10.50 9.31 17.33
N ILE A 36 -11.59 9.63 16.64
CA ILE A 36 -11.90 9.08 15.31
C ILE A 36 -11.77 10.21 14.30
N VAL A 37 -10.87 10.08 13.34
CA VAL A 37 -10.70 11.03 12.24
C VAL A 37 -10.99 10.32 10.92
N LYS A 38 -11.93 10.85 10.14
CA LYS A 38 -12.29 10.33 8.82
C LYS A 38 -11.92 11.36 7.77
N VAL A 39 -11.23 10.94 6.74
CA VAL A 39 -10.83 11.81 5.63
C VAL A 39 -11.23 11.16 4.32
N ASP A 40 -12.08 11.86 3.57
CA ASP A 40 -12.50 11.46 2.23
C ASP A 40 -11.66 12.16 1.18
N TYR A 41 -11.12 11.36 0.26
CA TYR A 41 -10.35 11.85 -0.86
C TYR A 41 -11.06 11.53 -2.18
N LYS A 42 -11.12 12.52 -3.03
CA LYS A 42 -11.46 12.35 -4.44
C LYS A 42 -10.16 12.25 -5.24
N LEU A 43 -10.00 11.14 -5.92
CA LEU A 43 -8.86 10.86 -6.80
C LEU A 43 -9.21 11.19 -8.26
N PRO A 44 -8.22 11.34 -9.15
CA PRO A 44 -8.46 11.44 -10.58
C PRO A 44 -9.33 10.31 -11.12
N ALA A 45 -10.04 10.58 -12.21
CA ALA A 45 -11.03 9.68 -12.81
C ALA A 45 -12.23 9.34 -11.93
N GLY A 46 -12.50 10.11 -10.87
CA GLY A 46 -13.68 9.92 -10.02
C GLY A 46 -13.55 8.85 -8.95
N ASN A 47 -12.39 8.21 -8.83
CA ASN A 47 -12.11 7.26 -7.74
C ASN A 47 -12.21 7.94 -6.38
N GLN A 48 -12.60 7.18 -5.36
CA GLN A 48 -12.70 7.66 -3.98
C GLN A 48 -11.83 6.84 -3.05
N PHE A 49 -11.26 7.49 -2.04
CA PHE A 49 -10.43 6.84 -1.04
C PHE A 49 -10.76 7.43 0.34
N LEU A 50 -11.32 6.60 1.21
CA LEU A 50 -11.62 6.95 2.58
C LEU A 50 -10.52 6.42 3.49
N VAL A 51 -10.01 7.27 4.37
CA VAL A 51 -9.08 6.88 5.44
C VAL A 51 -9.74 7.17 6.79
N THR A 52 -9.80 6.18 7.64
CA THR A 52 -10.28 6.32 9.01
C THR A 52 -9.13 6.04 9.97
N TYR A 53 -8.80 7.03 10.78
CA TYR A 53 -7.85 6.91 11.88
C TYR A 53 -8.63 6.76 13.18
N LYS A 54 -8.36 5.68 13.92
CA LYS A 54 -8.83 5.53 15.31
C LYS A 54 -7.60 5.60 16.21
N ILE A 55 -7.55 6.64 17.04
CA ILE A 55 -6.43 6.92 17.94
C ILE A 55 -6.89 6.64 19.37
N TYR A 56 -6.20 5.74 20.03
CA TYR A 56 -6.47 5.32 21.38
C TYR A 56 -5.72 6.18 22.39
N PRO A 57 -6.20 6.28 23.67
CA PRO A 57 -5.54 7.07 24.71
C PRO A 57 -4.09 6.65 25.02
N ASP A 58 -3.75 5.40 24.75
CA ASP A 58 -2.40 4.84 24.94
C ASP A 58 -1.44 5.16 23.77
N GLY A 59 -1.90 5.92 22.76
CA GLY A 59 -1.12 6.30 21.59
C GLY A 59 -1.16 5.30 20.44
N ILE A 60 -1.81 4.14 20.61
CA ILE A 60 -2.04 3.22 19.49
C ILE A 60 -2.94 3.89 18.45
N MET A 61 -2.61 3.72 17.20
CA MET A 61 -3.43 4.21 16.09
C MET A 61 -3.79 3.05 15.15
N ASN A 62 -5.08 2.87 14.92
CA ASN A 62 -5.58 2.01 13.86
C ASN A 62 -5.87 2.85 12.61
N VAL A 63 -5.41 2.40 11.46
CA VAL A 63 -5.65 3.07 10.17
C VAL A 63 -6.41 2.11 9.27
N ALA A 64 -7.65 2.43 8.99
CA ALA A 64 -8.48 1.69 8.05
C ALA A 64 -8.63 2.49 6.75
N THR A 65 -8.50 1.83 5.62
CA THR A 65 -8.63 2.46 4.31
C THR A 65 -9.69 1.76 3.48
N HIS A 66 -10.48 2.54 2.76
CA HIS A 66 -11.47 2.03 1.83
C HIS A 66 -11.33 2.71 0.48
N PHE A 67 -11.09 1.94 -0.56
CA PHE A 67 -10.98 2.42 -1.93
C PHE A 67 -12.25 2.07 -2.70
N THR A 68 -12.90 3.08 -3.27
CA THR A 68 -14.06 2.92 -4.14
C THR A 68 -13.64 3.33 -5.56
N PRO A 69 -13.51 2.38 -6.49
CA PRO A 69 -13.22 2.73 -7.87
C PRO A 69 -14.38 3.52 -8.47
N ALA A 70 -14.07 4.47 -9.33
CA ALA A 70 -15.08 5.09 -10.17
C ALA A 70 -15.77 4.00 -10.99
N HIS A 71 -17.09 4.15 -11.16
CA HIS A 71 -17.92 3.14 -11.81
C HIS A 71 -17.34 2.76 -13.17
N LEU A 72 -16.86 1.55 -13.25
CA LEU A 72 -16.53 0.89 -14.49
C LEU A 72 -17.71 -0.02 -14.77
N ASP A 73 -18.56 0.37 -15.70
CA ASP A 73 -19.78 -0.36 -16.04
C ASP A 73 -19.49 -1.85 -16.25
N GLY A 74 -20.06 -2.68 -15.39
CA GLY A 74 -19.99 -4.14 -15.48
C GLY A 74 -18.92 -4.86 -14.67
N VAL A 75 -18.07 -4.17 -13.87
CA VAL A 75 -17.04 -4.84 -13.06
C VAL A 75 -17.35 -4.78 -11.57
N LYS A 76 -17.63 -5.93 -11.00
CA LYS A 76 -17.68 -6.10 -9.54
C LYS A 76 -16.27 -6.39 -9.02
N ILE A 77 -15.64 -5.41 -8.37
CA ILE A 77 -14.42 -5.66 -7.60
C ILE A 77 -14.87 -6.03 -6.18
N GLY A 78 -14.77 -7.31 -5.85
CA GLY A 78 -14.99 -7.77 -4.48
C GLY A 78 -13.78 -7.44 -3.62
N ILE A 79 -13.88 -6.42 -2.79
CA ILE A 79 -12.90 -6.14 -1.73
C ILE A 79 -13.52 -6.70 -0.44
N SER A 80 -12.94 -7.76 0.12
CA SER A 80 -13.30 -8.21 1.47
C SER A 80 -12.54 -7.39 2.50
N GLU A 81 -13.20 -7.06 3.60
CA GLU A 81 -12.73 -6.16 4.67
C GLU A 81 -11.42 -6.56 5.38
N ALA A 82 -10.81 -7.67 5.06
CA ALA A 82 -9.63 -8.16 5.76
C ALA A 82 -8.39 -8.37 4.89
N THR A 83 -8.50 -8.32 3.57
CA THR A 83 -7.34 -8.60 2.71
C THR A 83 -7.59 -8.02 1.32
N ALA A 84 -6.79 -7.04 0.93
CA ALA A 84 -6.76 -6.59 -0.46
C ALA A 84 -6.13 -7.69 -1.32
N THR A 85 -6.89 -8.72 -1.62
CA THR A 85 -6.50 -9.79 -2.55
C THR A 85 -7.08 -9.43 -3.91
N ALA A 86 -6.27 -8.80 -4.75
CA ALA A 86 -6.60 -8.65 -6.15
C ALA A 86 -6.45 -10.02 -6.82
N THR A 87 -7.55 -10.69 -7.09
CA THR A 87 -7.54 -11.93 -7.89
C THR A 87 -7.44 -11.55 -9.37
N PHE A 88 -6.30 -11.87 -9.96
CA PHE A 88 -6.06 -11.71 -11.38
C PHE A 88 -6.54 -12.97 -12.12
N SER A 89 -7.55 -12.83 -12.97
CA SER A 89 -7.94 -13.88 -13.93
C SER A 89 -7.46 -13.52 -15.33
N PRO A 90 -6.57 -14.32 -15.94
CA PRO A 90 -6.07 -14.03 -17.29
C PRO A 90 -7.06 -14.51 -18.35
N GLY A 91 -7.97 -13.66 -18.75
CA GLY A 91 -8.82 -13.85 -19.92
C GLY A 91 -8.55 -12.74 -20.96
N ARG A 92 -8.44 -13.06 -22.23
CA ARG A 92 -8.22 -12.10 -23.33
C ARG A 92 -9.45 -11.21 -23.51
N ALA A 93 -9.40 -9.97 -23.01
CA ALA A 93 -10.33 -8.91 -23.36
C ALA A 93 -9.56 -7.70 -23.91
N ASN A 94 -10.23 -6.83 -24.66
CA ASN A 94 -9.63 -5.63 -25.26
C ASN A 94 -8.79 -4.85 -24.26
N VAL A 95 -7.54 -4.60 -24.63
CA VAL A 95 -6.48 -4.05 -23.79
C VAL A 95 -6.87 -2.73 -23.09
N SER A 96 -7.71 -1.89 -23.74
CA SER A 96 -8.06 -0.56 -23.24
C SER A 96 -8.92 -0.54 -21.98
N GLU A 97 -9.88 -1.45 -21.84
CA GLU A 97 -10.78 -1.45 -20.65
C GLU A 97 -10.14 -2.17 -19.45
N ARG A 98 -9.32 -3.19 -19.69
CA ARG A 98 -8.54 -3.86 -18.64
C ARG A 98 -7.51 -2.96 -17.97
N ASP A 99 -6.90 -2.08 -18.75
CA ASP A 99 -5.85 -1.21 -18.26
C ASP A 99 -6.36 -0.17 -17.26
N LYS A 100 -7.61 0.26 -17.42
CA LYS A 100 -8.30 1.15 -16.49
C LYS A 100 -8.65 0.48 -15.14
N MET A 101 -8.61 -0.85 -15.09
CA MET A 101 -9.08 -1.65 -13.95
C MET A 101 -7.96 -2.20 -13.08
N VAL A 102 -6.71 -2.07 -13.51
CA VAL A 102 -5.55 -2.54 -12.74
C VAL A 102 -5.04 -1.43 -11.86
N VAL A 103 -5.23 -1.56 -10.56
CA VAL A 103 -4.61 -0.69 -9.56
C VAL A 103 -3.22 -1.25 -9.24
N PRO A 104 -2.13 -0.58 -9.63
CA PRO A 104 -0.78 -1.13 -9.48
C PRO A 104 -0.35 -1.24 -8.03
N ARG A 105 -0.85 -0.34 -7.16
CA ARG A 105 -0.57 -0.34 -5.72
C ARG A 105 -1.65 0.40 -4.96
N ILE A 106 -2.04 -0.16 -3.80
CA ILE A 106 -2.81 0.52 -2.75
C ILE A 106 -2.06 0.31 -1.44
N GLY A 107 -1.93 1.37 -0.64
CA GLY A 107 -1.27 1.27 0.65
C GLY A 107 -1.17 2.59 1.38
N VAL A 108 -0.57 2.52 2.56
CA VAL A 108 -0.29 3.68 3.41
C VAL A 108 1.22 3.85 3.51
N ARG A 109 1.66 5.11 3.53
CA ARG A 109 3.07 5.47 3.71
C ARG A 109 3.23 6.19 5.04
N PHE A 110 4.20 5.76 5.81
CA PHE A 110 4.63 6.43 7.04
C PHE A 110 6.04 7.00 6.87
N ARG A 111 6.31 8.07 7.61
CA ARG A 111 7.68 8.55 7.83
C ARG A 111 7.97 8.48 9.31
N LEU A 112 9.10 7.90 9.66
CA LEU A 112 9.60 7.80 11.02
C LEU A 112 10.88 8.65 11.16
N PRO A 113 11.24 9.10 12.36
CA PRO A 113 12.54 9.72 12.61
C PRO A 113 13.68 8.80 12.18
N ALA A 114 14.77 9.36 11.66
CA ALA A 114 15.94 8.58 11.22
C ALA A 114 16.61 7.78 12.35
N THR A 115 16.37 8.17 13.59
CA THR A 115 16.85 7.44 14.78
C THR A 115 16.12 6.12 15.02
N MET A 116 14.96 5.92 14.39
CA MET A 116 14.20 4.66 14.47
C MET A 116 14.61 3.73 13.33
N ASP A 117 15.89 3.41 13.25
CA ASP A 117 16.50 2.66 12.16
C ASP A 117 16.59 1.15 12.38
N GLN A 118 16.34 0.70 13.61
CA GLN A 118 16.35 -0.72 13.96
C GLN A 118 15.00 -1.34 13.65
N LEU A 119 15.00 -2.36 12.82
CA LEU A 119 13.81 -3.03 12.34
C LEU A 119 13.70 -4.45 12.89
N GLU A 120 12.51 -4.80 13.33
CA GLU A 120 12.12 -6.18 13.60
C GLU A 120 10.78 -6.44 12.91
N TYR A 121 10.66 -7.53 12.17
CA TYR A 121 9.43 -7.82 11.44
C TYR A 121 9.13 -9.32 11.40
N PHE A 122 7.85 -9.64 11.26
CA PHE A 122 7.35 -10.98 11.00
C PHE A 122 6.75 -11.03 9.60
N GLY A 123 7.44 -11.71 8.70
CA GLY A 123 7.12 -11.80 7.29
C GLY A 123 8.08 -12.69 6.54
N ARG A 124 8.12 -12.58 5.22
CA ARG A 124 9.12 -13.30 4.42
C ARG A 124 10.47 -12.60 4.46
N GLY A 125 11.51 -13.38 4.69
CA GLY A 125 12.87 -12.87 4.81
C GLY A 125 13.93 -13.96 4.78
N PRO A 126 15.18 -13.64 5.19
CA PRO A 126 15.64 -12.34 5.71
C PRO A 126 15.82 -11.24 4.64
N LEU A 127 16.08 -11.61 3.38
CA LEU A 127 16.32 -10.65 2.31
C LEU A 127 15.00 -10.16 1.70
N GLU A 128 15.08 -9.02 1.02
CA GLU A 128 13.95 -8.48 0.28
C GLU A 128 13.41 -9.49 -0.73
N ASN A 129 12.12 -9.46 -0.93
CA ASN A 129 11.42 -10.36 -1.83
C ASN A 129 10.19 -9.67 -2.42
N TYR A 130 9.77 -10.10 -3.58
CA TYR A 130 8.62 -9.55 -4.30
C TYR A 130 7.62 -10.64 -4.62
N TRP A 131 6.46 -10.25 -5.08
CA TRP A 131 5.37 -11.15 -5.41
C TRP A 131 5.76 -12.28 -6.38
N ASP A 132 6.61 -11.97 -7.35
CA ASP A 132 7.11 -12.87 -8.38
C ASP A 132 8.37 -13.67 -7.96
N ARG A 133 9.00 -13.33 -6.83
CA ARG A 133 10.21 -13.97 -6.32
C ARG A 133 10.23 -14.13 -4.80
N LYS A 134 9.16 -14.69 -4.25
CA LYS A 134 9.01 -14.90 -2.80
C LYS A 134 9.05 -16.35 -2.36
N ALA A 135 9.03 -17.31 -3.29
CA ALA A 135 8.90 -18.74 -2.96
C ALA A 135 10.09 -19.28 -2.15
N GLY A 136 11.29 -18.76 -2.36
CA GLY A 136 12.49 -19.17 -1.63
C GLY A 136 12.66 -18.52 -0.24
N TYR A 137 11.75 -17.65 0.16
CA TYR A 137 11.86 -16.90 1.43
C TYR A 137 10.86 -17.43 2.44
N MET A 138 11.35 -17.83 3.60
CA MET A 138 10.52 -18.41 4.66
C MET A 138 9.84 -17.29 5.46
N ILE A 139 8.63 -17.57 5.96
CA ILE A 139 7.97 -16.71 6.93
C ILE A 139 8.63 -16.95 8.29
N GLY A 140 9.06 -15.86 8.91
CA GLY A 140 9.76 -15.88 10.19
C GLY A 140 9.87 -14.50 10.80
N GLN A 141 10.47 -14.45 11.97
CA GLN A 141 10.80 -13.20 12.66
C GLN A 141 12.25 -12.85 12.36
N TYR A 142 12.47 -11.65 11.85
CA TYR A 142 13.78 -11.19 11.41
C TYR A 142 14.09 -9.82 12.01
N LYS A 143 15.40 -9.58 12.22
CA LYS A 143 15.95 -8.30 12.64
C LYS A 143 16.86 -7.76 11.56
N SER A 144 16.85 -6.44 11.39
CA SER A 144 17.62 -5.74 10.37
C SER A 144 17.72 -4.25 10.74
N THR A 145 18.37 -3.49 9.89
CA THR A 145 18.37 -2.02 9.97
C THR A 145 17.73 -1.42 8.72
N ALA A 146 17.38 -0.14 8.79
CA ALA A 146 16.85 0.58 7.62
C ALA A 146 17.88 0.59 6.46
N GLU A 147 19.17 0.67 6.78
CA GLU A 147 20.25 0.64 5.78
C GLU A 147 20.38 -0.72 5.10
N GLU A 148 20.28 -1.81 5.85
CA GLU A 148 20.34 -3.17 5.32
C GLU A 148 19.18 -3.53 4.40
N GLN A 149 18.12 -2.74 4.40
CA GLN A 149 17.01 -2.90 3.47
C GLN A 149 17.34 -2.43 2.05
N TYR A 150 18.46 -1.72 1.89
CA TYR A 150 18.91 -1.29 0.57
C TYR A 150 19.66 -2.42 -0.15
N PHE A 151 19.21 -2.74 -1.35
CA PHE A 151 19.88 -3.66 -2.25
C PHE A 151 20.37 -2.90 -3.50
N PRO A 152 21.68 -2.97 -3.86
CA PRO A 152 22.24 -2.22 -4.97
C PRO A 152 21.91 -2.89 -6.32
N TYR A 153 20.69 -2.79 -6.77
CA TYR A 153 20.29 -3.29 -8.08
C TYR A 153 21.05 -2.58 -9.21
N VAL A 154 21.39 -3.32 -10.26
CA VAL A 154 22.04 -2.77 -11.47
C VAL A 154 21.16 -1.69 -12.12
N ARG A 155 19.85 -1.83 -12.05
CA ARG A 155 18.90 -0.81 -12.50
C ARG A 155 18.10 -0.30 -11.31
N PRO A 156 17.89 1.04 -11.22
CA PRO A 156 17.08 1.61 -10.16
C PRO A 156 15.68 0.98 -10.11
N GLN A 157 15.32 0.48 -8.96
CA GLN A 157 14.01 -0.07 -8.67
C GLN A 157 13.71 0.03 -7.17
N GLU A 158 12.53 -0.38 -6.76
CA GLU A 158 12.13 -0.38 -5.38
C GLU A 158 12.92 -1.40 -4.56
N ASN A 159 13.26 -1.04 -3.33
CA ASN A 159 14.07 -1.81 -2.40
C ASN A 159 13.33 -2.10 -1.10
N GLY A 160 13.80 -3.09 -0.35
CA GLY A 160 13.37 -3.38 1.01
C GLY A 160 11.95 -3.94 1.11
N HIS A 161 11.43 -4.51 0.05
CA HIS A 161 10.08 -5.08 0.07
C HIS A 161 10.08 -6.48 0.71
N HIS A 162 9.16 -6.72 1.64
CA HIS A 162 8.92 -8.01 2.26
C HIS A 162 7.47 -8.44 2.09
N CYS A 163 7.25 -9.52 1.33
CA CYS A 163 5.93 -10.09 1.15
C CYS A 163 5.41 -10.74 2.43
N ASP A 164 4.10 -10.85 2.52
CA ASP A 164 3.41 -11.56 3.60
C ASP A 164 3.79 -11.05 5.00
N THR A 165 4.14 -9.76 5.13
CA THR A 165 4.45 -9.11 6.41
C THR A 165 3.18 -8.98 7.24
N ARG A 166 3.26 -9.41 8.50
CA ARG A 166 2.17 -9.34 9.48
C ARG A 166 2.33 -8.14 10.41
N TRP A 167 3.55 -7.86 10.81
CA TRP A 167 3.90 -6.69 11.61
C TRP A 167 5.35 -6.28 11.37
N ILE A 168 5.63 -5.05 11.65
CA ILE A 168 6.96 -4.45 11.68
C ILE A 168 7.06 -3.55 12.91
N SER A 169 8.19 -3.59 13.59
CA SER A 169 8.59 -2.67 14.65
C SER A 169 9.80 -1.89 14.18
N SER A 170 9.78 -0.60 14.38
CA SER A 170 10.91 0.29 14.10
C SER A 170 11.20 1.06 15.39
N VAL A 171 12.40 0.91 15.92
CA VAL A 171 12.79 1.45 17.21
C VAL A 171 14.13 2.16 17.15
N SER A 172 14.36 3.05 18.11
CA SER A 172 15.66 3.65 18.39
C SER A 172 16.26 2.96 19.60
N TYR A 173 17.48 2.46 19.47
CA TYR A 173 18.27 2.10 20.64
C TYR A 173 19.15 3.31 20.99
N THR A 174 18.77 4.00 22.04
CA THR A 174 19.61 5.01 22.70
C THR A 174 20.44 4.37 23.79
#